data_d70a51d627d5371817f280f5c2783c4c
#
_entry.id   d70a51d627d5371817f280f5c2783c4c
#
_cell.length_a   1.000
_cell.length_b   1.000
_cell.length_c   1.000
_cell.angle_alpha   90.00
_cell.angle_beta   90.00
_cell.angle_gamma   90.00
#
_symmetry.space_group_name_H-M   'P 1'
#
loop_
_entity.id
_entity.type
_entity.pdbx_description
1 polymer ?
#
loop_
_entity_poly.entity_id
_entity_poly.type
_entity_poly.pdbx_seq_one_letter_code
_entity_poly.pdbx_strand_id
1 'polypeptide(L)'
;MRYGMPYKGSKNAIAEKIVDFLPRGEVLVDLFGGGGAIAHCAALSGKWEKIIYNEYEPLIYQGFAKAISDTGYASENRWIDRETFKALKETDPYVALCWSFGNNFTDYLYSKEIEPWKKALHYARVFGDFSLMREFGIDTDGTRADITAHKDEYKEKYIKWYMKNVMKSQREYEIEKAQLEENIKAKSDELRQYLIDARNAAGLRSRDIDKHLGANGMAGHYFGRSQWEFPTREAYEKMQEIMPTLKPFDDVYGLMSLWQSLESLQSLESLERLQSLESLERLQSLHNIECYNLSYEQVQIPEGAVIYCDPPYANVSGYKSEFDHERFYEWAKKQDNIFISEYAMPESDFECVASTQKTSLLSSHSRTKKTEKIYIPRRKERYHDGGRMERKDSTLLQGCRNI
;
A
#
# COMPACT_ATOMS: atom_id res chain seq x y z
N MET A 1 -10.62 -11.68 -5.47
CA MET A 1 -11.36 -11.17 -4.30
C MET A 1 -10.43 -10.22 -3.53
N ARG A 2 -10.94 -9.24 -2.76
CA ARG A 2 -10.07 -8.42 -1.89
C ARG A 2 -10.26 -8.85 -0.44
N TYR A 3 -9.16 -8.90 0.30
CA TYR A 3 -9.09 -9.33 1.69
C TYR A 3 -8.57 -8.21 2.57
N GLY A 4 -9.03 -8.18 3.81
CA GLY A 4 -8.58 -7.22 4.82
C GLY A 4 -8.99 -5.78 4.53
N MET A 5 -8.34 -4.86 5.21
CA MET A 5 -8.50 -3.42 5.05
C MET A 5 -7.47 -2.83 4.07
N PRO A 6 -7.71 -1.62 3.53
CA PRO A 6 -6.70 -0.89 2.78
C PRO A 6 -5.45 -0.67 3.65
N TYR A 7 -4.30 -1.12 3.17
CA TYR A 7 -3.05 -1.01 3.91
C TYR A 7 -1.84 -0.98 2.97
N LYS A 8 -0.86 -0.11 3.26
CA LYS A 8 0.39 -0.05 2.52
C LYS A 8 1.18 -1.34 2.74
N GLY A 9 1.57 -2.01 1.69
CA GLY A 9 2.26 -3.31 1.80
C GLY A 9 1.34 -4.54 1.86
N SER A 10 0.01 -4.35 1.86
CA SER A 10 -0.96 -5.46 1.94
C SER A 10 -0.62 -6.61 1.00
N LYS A 11 -0.77 -7.84 1.51
CA LYS A 11 -0.63 -9.10 0.76
C LYS A 11 -1.88 -9.48 -0.02
N ASN A 12 -2.87 -8.59 -0.10
CA ASN A 12 -4.18 -8.85 -0.71
C ASN A 12 -4.09 -9.51 -2.11
N ALA A 13 -3.19 -9.03 -2.98
CA ALA A 13 -3.04 -9.56 -4.33
C ALA A 13 -2.53 -11.02 -4.41
N ILE A 14 -1.91 -11.51 -3.34
CA ILE A 14 -1.28 -12.84 -3.26
C ILE A 14 -1.75 -13.64 -2.05
N ALA A 15 -2.75 -13.15 -1.31
CA ALA A 15 -3.23 -13.78 -0.08
C ALA A 15 -3.67 -15.22 -0.29
N GLU A 16 -4.46 -15.49 -1.35
CA GLU A 16 -4.92 -16.85 -1.68
C GLU A 16 -3.74 -17.80 -1.89
N LYS A 17 -2.74 -17.37 -2.64
CA LYS A 17 -1.54 -18.19 -2.91
C LYS A 17 -0.74 -18.51 -1.66
N ILE A 18 -0.59 -17.52 -0.77
CA ILE A 18 0.08 -17.71 0.52
C ILE A 18 -0.73 -18.67 1.39
N VAL A 19 -2.02 -18.42 1.54
CA VAL A 19 -2.93 -19.25 2.34
C VAL A 19 -2.99 -20.69 1.83
N ASP A 20 -3.04 -20.90 0.51
CA ASP A 20 -3.01 -22.22 -0.10
C ASP A 20 -1.69 -22.96 0.16
N PHE A 21 -0.57 -22.22 0.13
CA PHE A 21 0.75 -22.79 0.37
C PHE A 21 0.98 -23.19 1.82
N LEU A 22 0.50 -22.41 2.80
CA LEU A 22 0.68 -22.71 4.23
C LEU A 22 0.09 -24.07 4.60
N PRO A 23 0.70 -24.85 5.50
CA PRO A 23 0.17 -26.15 5.91
C PRO A 23 -1.18 -26.02 6.63
N ARG A 24 -1.97 -27.09 6.62
CA ARG A 24 -3.17 -27.18 7.46
C ARG A 24 -2.77 -27.31 8.92
N GLY A 25 -3.63 -26.85 9.81
CA GLY A 25 -3.43 -26.93 11.24
C GLY A 25 -4.71 -26.57 11.99
N GLU A 26 -4.65 -26.62 13.30
CA GLU A 26 -5.75 -26.19 14.16
C GLU A 26 -5.78 -24.66 14.27
N VAL A 27 -4.60 -24.04 14.42
CA VAL A 27 -4.46 -22.59 14.61
C VAL A 27 -3.50 -22.00 13.58
N LEU A 28 -3.88 -20.87 12.97
CA LEU A 28 -2.95 -19.96 12.25
C LEU A 28 -2.72 -18.72 13.09
N VAL A 29 -1.46 -18.32 13.22
CA VAL A 29 -1.06 -17.04 13.84
C VAL A 29 -0.52 -16.12 12.74
N ASP A 30 -1.28 -15.08 12.39
CA ASP A 30 -0.86 -13.97 11.52
C ASP A 30 -0.23 -12.89 12.41
N LEU A 31 1.09 -12.95 12.57
CA LEU A 31 1.82 -12.28 13.65
C LEU A 31 2.11 -10.80 13.37
N PHE A 32 2.15 -10.41 12.10
CA PHE A 32 2.31 -9.03 11.61
C PHE A 32 1.15 -8.73 10.65
N GLY A 33 -0.06 -8.71 11.18
CA GLY A 33 -1.29 -8.81 10.40
C GLY A 33 -1.57 -7.62 9.48
N GLY A 34 -1.02 -6.42 9.77
CA GLY A 34 -1.26 -5.22 8.98
C GLY A 34 -2.76 -4.98 8.75
N GLY A 35 -3.16 -4.78 7.50
CA GLY A 35 -4.58 -4.66 7.13
C GLY A 35 -5.39 -5.96 7.24
N GLY A 36 -4.85 -7.06 7.74
CA GLY A 36 -5.54 -8.33 7.96
C GLY A 36 -5.84 -9.13 6.70
N ALA A 37 -5.09 -8.95 5.62
CA ALA A 37 -5.38 -9.64 4.37
C ALA A 37 -5.19 -11.16 4.46
N ILE A 38 -4.17 -11.62 5.19
CA ILE A 38 -3.90 -13.05 5.39
C ILE A 38 -4.89 -13.64 6.38
N ALA A 39 -5.11 -13.00 7.54
CA ALA A 39 -6.08 -13.45 8.53
C ALA A 39 -7.50 -13.59 7.93
N HIS A 40 -7.95 -12.61 7.14
CA HIS A 40 -9.25 -12.63 6.45
C HIS A 40 -9.33 -13.79 5.43
N CYS A 41 -8.33 -13.91 4.55
CA CYS A 41 -8.28 -14.98 3.55
C CYS A 41 -8.25 -16.36 4.22
N ALA A 42 -7.46 -16.52 5.28
CA ALA A 42 -7.34 -17.76 6.05
C ALA A 42 -8.68 -18.16 6.71
N ALA A 43 -9.37 -17.19 7.32
CA ALA A 43 -10.66 -17.45 7.95
C ALA A 43 -11.72 -17.92 6.94
N LEU A 44 -11.73 -17.34 5.75
CA LEU A 44 -12.64 -17.75 4.67
C LEU A 44 -12.27 -19.11 4.04
N SER A 45 -11.00 -19.51 4.14
CA SER A 45 -10.53 -20.78 3.54
C SER A 45 -11.01 -22.01 4.27
N GLY A 46 -11.42 -21.89 5.54
CA GLY A 46 -11.78 -23.01 6.41
C GLY A 46 -10.61 -24.00 6.67
N LYS A 47 -9.38 -23.55 6.47
CA LYS A 47 -8.18 -24.40 6.58
C LYS A 47 -7.71 -24.55 8.02
N TRP A 48 -8.08 -23.61 8.89
CA TRP A 48 -7.81 -23.58 10.32
C TRP A 48 -9.10 -23.32 11.10
N GLU A 49 -9.21 -23.91 12.26
CA GLU A 49 -10.35 -23.73 13.14
C GLU A 49 -10.33 -22.35 13.80
N LYS A 50 -9.13 -21.85 14.09
CA LYS A 50 -8.90 -20.59 14.78
C LYS A 50 -7.79 -19.79 14.08
N ILE A 51 -8.00 -18.48 13.97
CA ILE A 51 -7.02 -17.51 13.49
C ILE A 51 -6.68 -16.56 14.63
N ILE A 52 -5.40 -16.38 14.90
CA ILE A 52 -4.89 -15.35 15.79
C ILE A 52 -4.28 -14.27 14.89
N TYR A 53 -4.89 -13.09 14.90
CA TYR A 53 -4.37 -11.89 14.25
C TYR A 53 -3.69 -11.02 15.29
N ASN A 54 -2.45 -10.62 15.01
CA ASN A 54 -1.72 -9.66 15.83
C ASN A 54 -1.19 -8.52 14.98
N GLU A 55 -1.33 -7.29 15.48
CA GLU A 55 -0.79 -6.08 14.86
C GLU A 55 -0.27 -5.15 15.94
N TYR A 56 0.97 -4.70 15.78
CA TYR A 56 1.65 -3.86 16.77
C TYR A 56 1.17 -2.40 16.74
N GLU A 57 0.87 -1.85 15.56
CA GLU A 57 0.41 -0.47 15.40
C GLU A 57 -1.06 -0.35 15.89
N PRO A 58 -1.32 0.41 16.98
CA PRO A 58 -2.65 0.41 17.62
C PRO A 58 -3.78 0.86 16.70
N LEU A 59 -3.53 1.83 15.81
CA LEU A 59 -4.56 2.38 14.93
C LEU A 59 -4.99 1.34 13.87
N ILE A 60 -4.03 0.58 13.34
CA ILE A 60 -4.28 -0.49 12.36
C ILE A 60 -5.02 -1.64 13.04
N TYR A 61 -4.51 -2.08 14.21
CA TYR A 61 -5.17 -3.08 15.03
C TYR A 61 -6.63 -2.75 15.32
N GLN A 62 -6.90 -1.52 15.82
CA GLN A 62 -8.26 -1.08 16.14
C GLN A 62 -9.17 -1.11 14.92
N GLY A 63 -8.66 -0.71 13.75
CA GLY A 63 -9.42 -0.77 12.51
C GLY A 63 -9.87 -2.18 12.16
N PHE A 64 -8.96 -3.15 12.18
CA PHE A 64 -9.28 -4.54 11.86
C PHE A 64 -10.16 -5.18 12.93
N ALA A 65 -9.84 -4.99 14.20
CA ALA A 65 -10.63 -5.53 15.31
C ALA A 65 -12.07 -5.00 15.31
N LYS A 66 -12.26 -3.69 15.06
CA LYS A 66 -13.60 -3.09 14.90
C LYS A 66 -14.33 -3.65 13.69
N ALA A 67 -13.65 -3.83 12.56
CA ALA A 67 -14.29 -4.37 11.36
C ALA A 67 -14.82 -5.81 11.54
N ILE A 68 -14.23 -6.58 12.45
CA ILE A 68 -14.72 -7.91 12.80
C ILE A 68 -15.84 -7.88 13.84
N SER A 69 -15.71 -7.06 14.89
CA SER A 69 -16.58 -7.08 16.07
C SER A 69 -17.78 -6.16 15.97
N ASP A 70 -17.69 -5.08 15.20
CA ASP A 70 -18.70 -4.02 15.11
C ASP A 70 -19.39 -4.04 13.74
N THR A 71 -20.63 -4.51 13.73
CA THR A 71 -21.45 -4.56 12.50
C THR A 71 -21.69 -3.18 11.89
N GLY A 72 -21.70 -2.12 12.69
CA GLY A 72 -21.81 -0.75 12.24
C GLY A 72 -20.53 -0.24 11.58
N TYR A 73 -19.37 -0.68 12.07
CA TYR A 73 -18.08 -0.21 11.56
C TYR A 73 -17.75 -0.74 10.16
N ALA A 74 -18.01 -2.01 9.88
CA ALA A 74 -17.74 -2.58 8.55
C ALA A 74 -18.71 -2.06 7.47
N SER A 75 -19.91 -1.61 7.86
CA SER A 75 -20.84 -0.88 6.99
C SER A 75 -20.66 0.65 7.03
N GLU A 76 -19.59 1.13 7.63
CA GLU A 76 -19.24 2.54 7.69
C GLU A 76 -19.02 3.11 6.28
N ASN A 77 -19.94 3.92 5.83
CA ASN A 77 -19.98 4.44 4.46
C ASN A 77 -19.98 5.97 4.39
N ARG A 78 -19.77 6.66 5.52
CA ARG A 78 -19.79 8.11 5.56
C ARG A 78 -18.70 8.72 4.66
N TRP A 79 -19.04 9.83 4.03
CA TRP A 79 -18.05 10.67 3.37
C TRP A 79 -17.18 11.36 4.42
N ILE A 80 -15.88 11.36 4.22
CA ILE A 80 -14.94 12.13 5.03
C ILE A 80 -14.40 13.25 4.16
N ASP A 81 -14.67 14.49 4.52
CA ASP A 81 -14.05 15.65 3.90
C ASP A 81 -12.64 15.92 4.46
N ARG A 82 -11.95 16.83 3.83
CA ARG A 82 -10.55 17.17 4.15
C ARG A 82 -10.37 17.66 5.58
N GLU A 83 -11.28 18.46 6.11
CA GLU A 83 -11.18 18.99 7.48
C GLU A 83 -11.46 17.91 8.52
N THR A 84 -12.46 17.08 8.27
CA THR A 84 -12.74 15.89 9.09
C THR A 84 -11.56 14.93 9.09
N PHE A 85 -10.93 14.72 7.91
CA PHE A 85 -9.72 13.89 7.82
C PHE A 85 -8.60 14.44 8.69
N LYS A 86 -8.27 15.72 8.60
CA LYS A 86 -7.23 16.35 9.42
C LYS A 86 -7.49 16.21 10.92
N ALA A 87 -8.76 16.34 11.32
CA ALA A 87 -9.15 16.26 12.72
C ALA A 87 -9.09 14.83 13.29
N LEU A 88 -9.39 13.82 12.49
CA LEU A 88 -9.63 12.45 12.97
C LEU A 88 -8.60 11.40 12.52
N LYS A 89 -7.69 11.73 11.62
CA LYS A 89 -6.73 10.76 11.05
C LYS A 89 -5.83 10.06 12.08
N GLU A 90 -5.65 10.62 13.26
CA GLU A 90 -4.81 10.04 14.31
C GLU A 90 -5.61 9.23 15.34
N THR A 91 -6.94 9.35 15.33
CA THR A 91 -7.81 8.74 16.34
C THR A 91 -8.89 7.84 15.78
N ASP A 92 -9.27 8.02 14.52
CA ASP A 92 -10.30 7.22 13.85
C ASP A 92 -9.67 6.30 12.81
N PRO A 93 -9.64 4.98 13.03
CA PRO A 93 -9.04 4.02 12.10
C PRO A 93 -9.66 4.04 10.71
N TYR A 94 -10.99 4.24 10.59
CA TYR A 94 -11.66 4.32 9.29
C TYR A 94 -11.16 5.52 8.49
N VAL A 95 -11.03 6.67 9.16
CA VAL A 95 -10.51 7.89 8.54
C VAL A 95 -9.05 7.68 8.09
N ALA A 96 -8.22 7.16 8.98
CA ALA A 96 -6.80 6.96 8.71
C ALA A 96 -6.54 5.97 7.58
N LEU A 97 -7.21 4.81 7.62
CA LEU A 97 -6.96 3.70 6.69
C LEU A 97 -7.65 3.89 5.33
N CYS A 98 -8.89 4.40 5.34
CA CYS A 98 -9.70 4.45 4.12
C CYS A 98 -9.63 5.80 3.40
N TRP A 99 -9.15 6.87 4.04
CA TRP A 99 -9.20 8.20 3.49
C TRP A 99 -7.84 8.91 3.35
N SER A 100 -6.74 8.19 3.59
CA SER A 100 -5.40 8.70 3.33
C SER A 100 -4.88 8.27 1.96
N PHE A 101 -4.13 9.16 1.33
CA PHE A 101 -3.47 8.90 0.05
C PHE A 101 -2.40 7.81 0.21
N GLY A 102 -2.46 6.76 -0.63
CA GLY A 102 -1.52 5.64 -0.53
C GLY A 102 -1.46 4.95 0.84
N ASN A 103 -2.51 5.12 1.66
CA ASN A 103 -2.58 4.62 3.04
C ASN A 103 -1.40 5.07 3.91
N ASN A 104 -0.98 6.33 3.75
CA ASN A 104 0.17 6.92 4.46
C ASN A 104 -0.21 7.57 5.80
N PHE A 105 -1.50 7.64 6.13
CA PHE A 105 -2.09 8.25 7.34
C PHE A 105 -1.84 9.76 7.52
N THR A 106 -1.19 10.40 6.55
CA THR A 106 -0.80 11.82 6.62
C THR A 106 -1.60 12.69 5.68
N ASP A 107 -1.71 12.27 4.43
CA ASP A 107 -2.26 13.08 3.36
C ASP A 107 -3.68 12.65 3.03
N TYR A 108 -4.56 13.63 2.79
CA TYR A 108 -5.93 13.33 2.39
C TYR A 108 -5.99 12.74 0.98
N LEU A 109 -6.91 11.80 0.79
CA LEU A 109 -7.00 10.95 -0.40
C LEU A 109 -7.18 11.72 -1.73
N TYR A 110 -7.83 12.89 -1.71
CA TYR A 110 -8.19 13.61 -2.93
C TYR A 110 -7.61 15.02 -2.97
N SER A 111 -7.25 15.50 -4.17
CA SER A 111 -6.97 16.91 -4.39
C SER A 111 -8.27 17.74 -4.29
N LYS A 112 -8.12 19.06 -4.08
CA LYS A 112 -9.29 19.97 -3.94
C LYS A 112 -10.16 19.99 -5.19
N GLU A 113 -9.54 19.89 -6.35
CA GLU A 113 -10.18 19.98 -7.66
C GLU A 113 -11.04 18.74 -7.94
N ILE A 114 -10.60 17.56 -7.52
CA ILE A 114 -11.30 16.30 -7.78
C ILE A 114 -12.28 15.90 -6.65
N GLU A 115 -12.13 16.48 -5.48
CA GLU A 115 -12.93 16.15 -4.30
C GLU A 115 -14.44 16.26 -4.55
N PRO A 116 -14.99 17.33 -5.21
CA PRO A 116 -16.43 17.41 -5.51
C PRO A 116 -16.93 16.26 -6.39
N TRP A 117 -16.17 15.89 -7.42
CA TRP A 117 -16.48 14.74 -8.27
C TRP A 117 -16.48 13.42 -7.49
N LYS A 118 -15.48 13.21 -6.65
CA LYS A 118 -15.37 12.00 -5.83
C LYS A 118 -16.50 11.92 -4.80
N LYS A 119 -16.89 13.05 -4.23
CA LYS A 119 -18.06 13.15 -3.35
C LYS A 119 -19.35 12.75 -4.07
N ALA A 120 -19.58 13.29 -5.24
CA ALA A 120 -20.77 12.96 -6.04
C ALA A 120 -20.82 11.46 -6.39
N LEU A 121 -19.69 10.88 -6.81
CA LEU A 121 -19.58 9.46 -7.08
C LEU A 121 -19.83 8.62 -5.83
N HIS A 122 -19.31 9.03 -4.67
CA HIS A 122 -19.53 8.34 -3.42
C HIS A 122 -21.01 8.33 -3.04
N TYR A 123 -21.65 9.50 -3.05
CA TYR A 123 -23.07 9.62 -2.73
C TYR A 123 -23.95 8.79 -3.68
N ALA A 124 -23.68 8.87 -4.97
CA ALA A 124 -24.43 8.09 -5.96
C ALA A 124 -24.25 6.58 -5.77
N ARG A 125 -23.06 6.10 -5.50
CA ARG A 125 -22.77 4.67 -5.40
C ARG A 125 -23.13 4.06 -4.06
N VAL A 126 -22.89 4.79 -2.97
CA VAL A 126 -23.07 4.29 -1.61
C VAL A 126 -24.51 4.51 -1.15
N PHE A 127 -25.02 5.71 -1.37
CA PHE A 127 -26.33 6.11 -0.85
C PHE A 127 -27.44 6.11 -1.91
N GLY A 128 -27.11 5.92 -3.20
CA GLY A 128 -28.07 6.05 -4.29
C GLY A 128 -28.54 7.50 -4.50
N ASP A 129 -27.78 8.47 -3.97
CA ASP A 129 -28.09 9.89 -4.10
C ASP A 129 -27.33 10.51 -5.26
N PHE A 130 -28.04 10.84 -6.33
CA PHE A 130 -27.49 11.43 -7.56
C PHE A 130 -27.60 12.96 -7.60
N SER A 131 -28.03 13.61 -6.53
CA SER A 131 -28.25 15.06 -6.49
C SER A 131 -26.99 15.84 -6.91
N LEU A 132 -25.84 15.50 -6.36
CA LEU A 132 -24.55 16.12 -6.68
C LEU A 132 -24.12 15.87 -8.15
N MET A 133 -24.46 14.71 -8.72
CA MET A 133 -24.15 14.44 -10.13
C MET A 133 -25.01 15.31 -11.07
N ARG A 134 -26.26 15.57 -10.71
CA ARG A 134 -27.16 16.47 -11.46
C ARG A 134 -26.66 17.92 -11.45
N GLU A 135 -26.05 18.36 -10.35
CA GLU A 135 -25.39 19.68 -10.30
C GLU A 135 -24.30 19.82 -11.38
N PHE A 136 -23.66 18.74 -11.77
CA PHE A 136 -22.66 18.70 -12.83
C PHE A 136 -23.27 18.54 -14.25
N GLY A 137 -24.61 18.58 -14.38
CA GLY A 137 -25.30 18.34 -15.64
C GLY A 137 -25.30 16.87 -16.08
N ILE A 138 -25.10 15.95 -15.12
CA ILE A 138 -25.17 14.52 -15.34
C ILE A 138 -26.55 14.05 -14.90
N ASP A 139 -27.44 13.85 -15.89
CA ASP A 139 -28.74 13.27 -15.67
C ASP A 139 -28.63 11.75 -15.88
N THR A 140 -28.91 10.98 -14.84
CA THR A 140 -28.81 9.52 -14.85
C THR A 140 -29.91 8.94 -13.98
N ASP A 141 -30.56 7.90 -14.46
CA ASP A 141 -31.54 7.10 -13.71
C ASP A 141 -30.89 6.11 -12.73
N GLY A 142 -29.61 6.17 -12.66
CA GLY A 142 -28.67 5.76 -11.64
C GLY A 142 -28.73 4.34 -11.11
N THR A 143 -28.21 3.38 -11.84
CA THR A 143 -27.72 2.17 -11.22
C THR A 143 -26.19 2.24 -11.04
N ARG A 144 -25.62 1.46 -10.09
CA ARG A 144 -24.15 1.30 -9.98
C ARG A 144 -23.53 0.84 -11.30
N ALA A 145 -24.24 0.02 -12.06
CA ALA A 145 -23.82 -0.48 -13.37
C ALA A 145 -23.72 0.65 -14.40
N ASP A 146 -24.70 1.57 -14.41
CA ASP A 146 -24.73 2.72 -15.31
C ASP A 146 -23.56 3.67 -15.05
N ILE A 147 -23.30 4.01 -13.78
CA ILE A 147 -22.14 4.84 -13.41
C ILE A 147 -20.83 4.19 -13.89
N THR A 148 -20.72 2.87 -13.82
CA THR A 148 -19.51 2.16 -14.25
C THR A 148 -19.37 2.16 -15.76
N ALA A 149 -20.47 1.97 -16.49
CA ALA A 149 -20.51 1.94 -17.95
C ALA A 149 -20.19 3.31 -18.57
N HIS A 150 -20.67 4.40 -17.96
CA HIS A 150 -20.52 5.77 -18.48
C HIS A 150 -19.49 6.62 -17.73
N LYS A 151 -18.59 6.01 -17.00
CA LYS A 151 -17.64 6.65 -16.10
C LYS A 151 -16.83 7.78 -16.77
N ASP A 152 -16.33 7.54 -17.97
CA ASP A 152 -15.48 8.50 -18.68
C ASP A 152 -16.30 9.65 -19.24
N GLU A 153 -17.52 9.39 -19.74
CA GLU A 153 -18.47 10.41 -20.18
C GLU A 153 -18.87 11.32 -19.01
N TYR A 154 -19.21 10.73 -17.87
CA TYR A 154 -19.60 11.50 -16.68
C TYR A 154 -18.45 12.34 -16.12
N LYS A 155 -17.24 11.80 -16.17
CA LYS A 155 -16.03 12.55 -15.82
C LYS A 155 -15.79 13.73 -16.74
N GLU A 156 -15.97 13.55 -18.04
CA GLU A 156 -15.86 14.64 -19.01
C GLU A 156 -16.92 15.74 -18.77
N LYS A 157 -18.17 15.37 -18.47
CA LYS A 157 -19.22 16.32 -18.08
C LYS A 157 -18.85 17.10 -16.82
N TYR A 158 -18.34 16.41 -15.79
CA TYR A 158 -17.84 17.09 -14.59
C TYR A 158 -16.72 18.07 -14.90
N ILE A 159 -15.74 17.68 -15.70
CA ILE A 159 -14.64 18.55 -16.10
C ILE A 159 -15.18 19.82 -16.78
N LYS A 160 -16.08 19.68 -17.75
CA LYS A 160 -16.72 20.83 -18.44
C LYS A 160 -17.48 21.73 -17.46
N TRP A 161 -18.20 21.14 -16.51
CA TRP A 161 -18.90 21.88 -15.46
C TRP A 161 -17.93 22.65 -14.55
N TYR A 162 -16.87 21.98 -14.10
CA TYR A 162 -15.83 22.56 -13.23
C TYR A 162 -15.15 23.75 -13.90
N MET A 163 -14.80 23.59 -15.15
CA MET A 163 -14.23 24.63 -15.98
C MET A 163 -15.13 25.85 -16.12
N LYS A 164 -16.41 25.61 -16.36
CA LYS A 164 -17.41 26.67 -16.55
C LYS A 164 -17.75 27.41 -15.26
N ASN A 165 -17.85 26.71 -14.13
CA ASN A 165 -18.43 27.24 -12.90
C ASN A 165 -17.41 27.63 -11.86
N VAL A 166 -16.23 26.99 -11.87
CA VAL A 166 -15.16 27.23 -10.91
C VAL A 166 -14.04 28.06 -11.53
N MET A 167 -13.70 27.84 -12.80
CA MET A 167 -12.62 28.50 -13.53
C MET A 167 -13.09 29.60 -14.52
N LYS A 168 -14.18 30.23 -14.28
CA LYS A 168 -14.68 31.47 -15.00
C LYS A 168 -14.45 31.55 -16.51
N SER A 169 -15.22 30.88 -17.31
CA SER A 169 -15.32 30.89 -18.77
C SER A 169 -14.37 29.95 -19.54
N GLN A 170 -14.91 29.32 -20.59
CA GLN A 170 -14.19 28.34 -21.40
C GLN A 170 -12.95 28.92 -22.10
N ARG A 171 -12.95 30.23 -22.39
CA ARG A 171 -11.84 30.90 -23.07
C ARG A 171 -10.72 31.28 -22.09
N GLU A 172 -11.06 31.70 -20.88
CA GLU A 172 -10.09 31.91 -19.80
C GLU A 172 -9.47 30.58 -19.38
N TYR A 173 -10.27 29.53 -19.35
CA TYR A 173 -9.78 28.17 -19.08
C TYR A 173 -8.79 27.67 -20.14
N GLU A 174 -9.12 27.78 -21.43
CA GLU A 174 -8.18 27.33 -22.50
C GLU A 174 -6.88 28.12 -22.46
N ILE A 175 -6.97 29.40 -22.12
CA ILE A 175 -5.78 30.25 -21.92
C ILE A 175 -5.02 29.84 -20.66
N GLU A 176 -5.70 29.65 -19.53
CA GLU A 176 -5.09 29.21 -18.26
C GLU A 176 -4.54 27.80 -18.37
N LYS A 177 -5.24 26.89 -19.07
CA LYS A 177 -4.77 25.53 -19.34
C LYS A 177 -3.52 25.55 -20.19
N ALA A 178 -3.50 26.31 -21.28
CA ALA A 178 -2.33 26.44 -22.14
C ALA A 178 -1.14 27.10 -21.39
N GLN A 179 -1.42 28.13 -20.58
CA GLN A 179 -0.42 28.76 -19.71
C GLN A 179 0.05 27.80 -18.61
N LEU A 180 -0.84 26.99 -18.07
CA LEU A 180 -0.51 25.99 -17.05
C LEU A 180 0.34 24.88 -17.63
N GLU A 181 -0.02 24.35 -18.81
CA GLU A 181 0.77 23.33 -19.51
C GLU A 181 2.16 23.86 -19.91
N GLU A 182 2.23 25.11 -20.37
CA GLU A 182 3.49 25.80 -20.67
C GLU A 182 4.32 26.04 -19.39
N ASN A 183 3.68 26.50 -18.32
CA ASN A 183 4.32 26.72 -17.02
C ASN A 183 4.79 25.40 -16.39
N ILE A 184 4.01 24.32 -16.50
CA ILE A 184 4.39 22.99 -16.03
C ILE A 184 5.60 22.50 -16.81
N LYS A 185 5.58 22.64 -18.15
CA LYS A 185 6.71 22.25 -18.99
C LYS A 185 7.96 23.07 -18.68
N ALA A 186 7.81 24.38 -18.57
CA ALA A 186 8.91 25.29 -18.23
C ALA A 186 9.46 24.96 -16.83
N LYS A 187 8.61 24.74 -15.85
CA LYS A 187 9.00 24.36 -14.49
C LYS A 187 9.60 22.98 -14.40
N SER A 188 9.09 22.02 -15.17
CA SER A 188 9.69 20.68 -15.27
C SER A 188 11.12 20.76 -15.84
N ASP A 189 11.32 21.55 -16.87
CA ASP A 189 12.64 21.77 -17.43
C ASP A 189 13.57 22.54 -16.47
N GLU A 190 13.02 23.53 -15.74
CA GLU A 190 13.73 24.28 -14.69
C GLU A 190 14.15 23.37 -13.54
N LEU A 191 13.22 22.55 -13.03
CA LEU A 191 13.50 21.60 -11.94
C LEU A 191 14.52 20.55 -12.36
N ARG A 192 14.38 20.03 -13.58
CA ARG A 192 15.35 19.08 -14.11
C ARG A 192 16.73 19.70 -14.22
N GLN A 193 16.81 20.94 -14.74
CA GLN A 193 18.06 21.67 -14.84
C GLN A 193 18.65 21.95 -13.48
N TYR A 194 17.83 22.36 -12.50
CA TYR A 194 18.23 22.56 -11.10
C TYR A 194 18.87 21.30 -10.49
N LEU A 195 18.25 20.12 -10.69
CA LEU A 195 18.81 18.84 -10.25
C LEU A 195 20.15 18.53 -10.97
N ILE A 196 20.22 18.79 -12.28
CA ILE A 196 21.45 18.60 -13.08
C ILE A 196 22.57 19.50 -12.55
N ASP A 197 22.26 20.76 -12.27
CA ASP A 197 23.24 21.73 -11.77
C ASP A 197 23.74 21.33 -10.39
N ALA A 198 22.86 20.89 -9.49
CA ALA A 198 23.24 20.39 -8.17
C ALA A 198 24.13 19.14 -8.27
N ARG A 199 23.79 18.19 -9.16
CA ARG A 199 24.61 17.02 -9.43
C ARG A 199 26.01 17.40 -9.95
N ASN A 200 26.06 18.33 -10.90
CA ASN A 200 27.32 18.77 -11.50
C ASN A 200 28.18 19.52 -10.50
N ALA A 201 27.57 20.36 -9.65
CA ALA A 201 28.28 21.08 -8.57
C ALA A 201 28.89 20.10 -7.54
N ALA A 202 28.23 18.96 -7.30
CA ALA A 202 28.72 17.88 -6.44
C ALA A 202 29.73 16.96 -7.15
N GLY A 203 29.98 17.12 -8.46
CA GLY A 203 30.90 16.29 -9.24
C GLY A 203 30.45 14.83 -9.41
N LEU A 204 29.15 14.57 -9.27
CA LEU A 204 28.59 13.23 -9.25
C LEU A 204 28.12 12.79 -10.65
N ARG A 205 28.24 11.49 -10.92
CA ARG A 205 27.65 10.83 -12.09
C ARG A 205 26.38 10.12 -11.70
N SER A 206 25.46 9.87 -12.63
CA SER A 206 24.21 9.17 -12.38
C SER A 206 24.40 7.84 -11.63
N ARG A 207 25.43 7.07 -11.96
CA ARG A 207 25.76 5.82 -11.28
C ARG A 207 26.15 5.98 -9.80
N ASP A 208 26.74 7.11 -9.45
CA ASP A 208 27.16 7.41 -8.08
C ASP A 208 25.91 7.70 -7.23
N ILE A 209 24.91 8.34 -7.82
CA ILE A 209 23.60 8.62 -7.23
C ILE A 209 22.79 7.32 -7.11
N ASP A 210 22.71 6.50 -8.18
CA ASP A 210 22.03 5.20 -8.12
C ASP A 210 22.58 4.32 -6.99
N LYS A 211 23.90 4.31 -6.83
CA LYS A 211 24.56 3.57 -5.75
C LYS A 211 24.15 4.09 -4.36
N HIS A 212 24.07 5.40 -4.19
CA HIS A 212 23.67 6.02 -2.92
C HIS A 212 22.19 5.79 -2.60
N LEU A 213 21.33 5.82 -3.63
CA LEU A 213 19.90 5.54 -3.50
C LEU A 213 19.60 4.05 -3.30
N GLY A 214 20.57 3.14 -3.49
CA GLY A 214 20.33 1.72 -3.48
C GLY A 214 19.47 1.23 -4.66
N ALA A 215 19.50 1.94 -5.79
CA ALA A 215 18.65 1.70 -6.95
C ALA A 215 19.49 1.59 -8.22
N ASN A 216 18.99 0.88 -9.24
CA ASN A 216 19.64 0.78 -10.54
C ASN A 216 18.83 1.53 -11.60
N GLY A 217 19.45 2.54 -12.24
CA GLY A 217 18.90 3.27 -13.38
C GLY A 217 17.90 4.38 -13.02
N MET A 218 17.57 4.60 -11.76
CA MET A 218 16.63 5.65 -11.33
C MET A 218 17.17 7.06 -11.57
N ALA A 219 18.48 7.25 -11.44
CA ALA A 219 19.10 8.53 -11.75
C ALA A 219 18.89 8.94 -13.22
N GLY A 220 18.75 7.98 -14.13
CA GLY A 220 18.40 8.24 -15.53
C GLY A 220 17.03 8.94 -15.69
N HIS A 221 16.08 8.63 -14.84
CA HIS A 221 14.75 9.26 -14.83
C HIS A 221 14.79 10.66 -14.20
N TYR A 222 15.62 10.89 -13.19
CA TYR A 222 15.72 12.20 -12.51
C TYR A 222 16.50 13.26 -13.28
N PHE A 223 17.46 12.86 -14.13
CA PHE A 223 18.34 13.76 -14.85
C PHE A 223 18.18 13.68 -16.39
N GLY A 224 17.53 12.63 -16.89
CA GLY A 224 17.30 12.42 -18.32
C GLY A 224 16.19 13.30 -18.91
N ARG A 225 16.10 13.34 -20.26
CA ARG A 225 15.01 14.02 -20.96
C ARG A 225 13.84 13.08 -21.32
N SER A 226 14.14 11.81 -21.57
CA SER A 226 13.14 10.80 -21.86
C SER A 226 12.67 10.18 -20.54
N GLN A 227 11.36 10.11 -20.31
CA GLN A 227 10.77 9.56 -19.08
C GLN A 227 11.21 10.28 -17.81
N TRP A 228 11.33 11.61 -17.88
CA TRP A 228 11.68 12.40 -16.71
C TRP A 228 10.60 12.29 -15.63
N GLU A 229 11.04 11.97 -14.42
CA GLU A 229 10.21 11.96 -13.22
C GLU A 229 10.89 12.77 -12.12
N PHE A 230 10.08 13.54 -11.37
CA PHE A 230 10.61 14.20 -10.19
C PHE A 230 10.88 13.17 -9.09
N PRO A 231 12.00 13.26 -8.36
CA PRO A 231 12.31 12.31 -7.29
C PRO A 231 11.22 12.28 -6.22
N THR A 232 10.96 11.12 -5.66
CA THR A 232 10.16 11.01 -4.43
C THR A 232 10.84 11.78 -3.30
N ARG A 233 10.07 12.21 -2.28
CA ARG A 233 10.63 12.89 -1.09
C ARG A 233 11.85 12.13 -0.55
N GLU A 234 11.73 10.84 -0.36
CA GLU A 234 12.81 9.99 0.16
C GLU A 234 14.05 9.99 -0.73
N ALA A 235 13.86 9.82 -2.05
CA ALA A 235 14.97 9.86 -2.99
C ALA A 235 15.63 11.23 -3.03
N TYR A 236 14.82 12.30 -2.93
CA TYR A 236 15.33 13.67 -2.92
C TYR A 236 16.13 13.97 -1.63
N GLU A 237 15.62 13.58 -0.46
CA GLU A 237 16.30 13.76 0.83
C GLU A 237 17.62 12.97 0.88
N LYS A 238 17.66 11.76 0.37
CA LYS A 238 18.91 11.01 0.19
C LYS A 238 19.88 11.70 -0.78
N MET A 239 19.36 12.27 -1.87
CA MET A 239 20.23 13.06 -2.78
C MET A 239 20.76 14.32 -2.12
N GLN A 240 20.05 14.95 -1.19
CA GLN A 240 20.55 16.09 -0.42
C GLN A 240 21.80 15.75 0.41
N GLU A 241 21.91 14.52 0.91
CA GLU A 241 23.11 14.09 1.67
C GLU A 241 24.40 14.19 0.86
N ILE A 242 24.32 13.97 -0.45
CA ILE A 242 25.48 13.98 -1.37
C ILE A 242 25.49 15.16 -2.34
N MET A 243 24.42 15.93 -2.38
CA MET A 243 24.26 17.15 -3.19
C MET A 243 23.84 18.33 -2.31
N PRO A 244 24.78 18.93 -1.54
CA PRO A 244 24.46 19.92 -0.49
C PRO A 244 23.88 21.24 -1.01
N THR A 245 23.88 21.47 -2.32
CA THR A 245 23.26 22.64 -2.96
C THR A 245 21.76 22.49 -3.17
N LEU A 246 21.20 21.29 -2.95
CA LEU A 246 19.76 21.10 -3.01
C LEU A 246 19.05 21.79 -1.85
N LYS A 247 18.02 22.58 -2.16
CA LYS A 247 17.13 23.20 -1.17
C LYS A 247 16.27 22.13 -0.48
N PRO A 248 15.64 22.43 0.67
CA PRO A 248 14.69 21.54 1.31
C PRO A 248 13.60 21.10 0.32
N PHE A 249 13.17 19.84 0.43
CA PHE A 249 12.18 19.25 -0.46
C PHE A 249 10.90 20.10 -0.55
N ASP A 250 10.40 20.58 0.60
CA ASP A 250 9.15 21.35 0.65
C ASP A 250 9.26 22.70 -0.11
N ASP A 251 10.44 23.31 -0.15
CA ASP A 251 10.69 24.54 -0.89
C ASP A 251 10.63 24.33 -2.41
N VAL A 252 10.96 23.12 -2.86
CA VAL A 252 10.97 22.73 -4.28
C VAL A 252 9.64 22.09 -4.68
N TYR A 253 9.07 21.25 -3.81
CA TYR A 253 7.85 20.49 -4.04
C TYR A 253 6.59 21.37 -4.12
N GLY A 254 6.56 22.51 -3.42
CA GLY A 254 5.43 23.45 -3.52
C GLY A 254 5.16 23.92 -4.95
N LEU A 255 6.15 23.80 -5.85
CA LEU A 255 6.00 24.06 -7.27
C LEU A 255 5.40 22.90 -8.06
N MET A 256 5.41 21.68 -7.47
CA MET A 256 4.92 20.44 -8.09
C MET A 256 3.47 20.10 -7.72
N SER A 257 2.90 20.75 -6.71
CA SER A 257 1.53 20.46 -6.27
C SER A 257 0.48 20.65 -7.37
N LEU A 258 0.74 21.58 -8.30
CA LEU A 258 -0.08 21.79 -9.49
C LEU A 258 -0.04 20.60 -10.47
N TRP A 259 1.11 19.96 -10.62
CA TRP A 259 1.26 18.77 -11.48
C TRP A 259 0.46 17.59 -10.91
N GLN A 260 0.57 17.31 -9.63
CA GLN A 260 -0.16 16.23 -8.99
C GLN A 260 -1.68 16.44 -9.03
N SER A 261 -2.13 17.68 -8.97
CA SER A 261 -3.55 18.00 -9.12
C SER A 261 -4.09 17.65 -10.50
N LEU A 262 -3.32 17.83 -11.56
CA LEU A 262 -3.70 17.44 -12.92
C LEU A 262 -3.61 15.93 -13.15
N GLU A 263 -2.60 15.24 -12.61
CA GLU A 263 -2.49 13.78 -12.70
C GLU A 263 -3.57 13.08 -11.86
N SER A 264 -3.93 13.62 -10.68
CA SER A 264 -5.00 13.07 -9.84
C SER A 264 -6.38 13.18 -10.49
N LEU A 265 -6.61 14.15 -11.39
CA LEU A 265 -7.80 14.18 -12.23
C LEU A 265 -7.89 12.94 -13.14
N GLN A 266 -6.78 12.29 -13.46
CA GLN A 266 -6.72 11.11 -14.32
C GLN A 266 -6.75 9.78 -13.54
N SER A 267 -6.55 9.78 -12.22
CA SER A 267 -6.38 8.54 -11.45
C SER A 267 -7.68 7.79 -11.14
N LEU A 268 -7.56 6.44 -11.18
CA LEU A 268 -8.66 5.48 -10.99
C LEU A 268 -8.95 5.15 -9.51
N GLU A 269 -8.30 5.82 -8.56
CA GLU A 269 -8.28 5.45 -7.12
C GLU A 269 -9.66 5.33 -6.45
N SER A 270 -10.68 6.02 -6.99
CA SER A 270 -12.05 5.91 -6.44
C SER A 270 -12.67 4.51 -6.56
N LEU A 271 -12.27 3.73 -7.59
CA LEU A 271 -12.76 2.35 -7.74
C LEU A 271 -12.13 1.40 -6.73
N GLU A 272 -10.87 1.61 -6.41
CA GLU A 272 -10.15 0.79 -5.43
C GLU A 272 -10.71 0.95 -4.03
N ARG A 273 -11.11 2.17 -3.67
CA ARG A 273 -11.71 2.45 -2.37
C ARG A 273 -13.07 1.77 -2.17
N LEU A 274 -13.96 1.81 -3.20
CA LEU A 274 -15.26 1.13 -3.12
C LEU A 274 -15.11 -0.38 -2.95
N GLN A 275 -14.13 -0.98 -3.62
CA GLN A 275 -13.78 -2.40 -3.43
C GLN A 275 -13.22 -2.67 -2.02
N SER A 276 -12.57 -1.69 -1.39
CA SER A 276 -12.09 -1.82 -0.01
C SER A 276 -13.24 -1.79 1.00
N LEU A 277 -14.27 -0.99 0.77
CA LEU A 277 -15.49 -0.99 1.59
C LEU A 277 -16.24 -2.34 1.50
N GLU A 278 -16.36 -2.89 0.29
CA GLU A 278 -16.94 -4.24 0.10
C GLU A 278 -16.17 -5.34 0.81
N SER A 279 -14.85 -5.19 1.00
CA SER A 279 -14.05 -6.15 1.76
C SER A 279 -14.29 -6.06 3.26
N LEU A 280 -14.58 -4.85 3.78
CA LEU A 280 -14.94 -4.66 5.19
C LEU A 280 -16.26 -5.35 5.57
N GLU A 281 -17.28 -5.27 4.71
CA GLU A 281 -18.56 -5.95 4.95
C GLU A 281 -18.42 -7.47 5.13
N ARG A 282 -17.44 -8.08 4.45
CA ARG A 282 -17.19 -9.53 4.57
C ARG A 282 -16.48 -9.94 5.85
N LEU A 283 -15.76 -9.02 6.48
CA LEU A 283 -15.08 -9.28 7.76
C LEU A 283 -16.07 -9.59 8.90
N GLN A 284 -17.30 -9.08 8.83
CA GLN A 284 -18.33 -9.28 9.84
C GLN A 284 -18.81 -10.74 9.99
N SER A 285 -18.65 -11.56 8.97
CA SER A 285 -19.06 -12.96 9.00
C SER A 285 -18.03 -13.90 9.64
N LEU A 286 -16.89 -13.36 10.09
CA LEU A 286 -15.78 -14.15 10.60
C LEU A 286 -15.81 -14.22 12.13
N HIS A 287 -16.17 -15.39 12.65
CA HIS A 287 -16.28 -15.63 14.09
C HIS A 287 -15.08 -16.36 14.70
N ASN A 288 -14.09 -16.74 13.89
CA ASN A 288 -12.95 -17.54 14.30
C ASN A 288 -11.62 -16.78 14.37
N ILE A 289 -11.67 -15.44 14.39
CA ILE A 289 -10.49 -14.58 14.49
C ILE A 289 -10.41 -13.96 15.89
N GLU A 290 -9.31 -14.19 16.59
CA GLU A 290 -8.94 -13.45 17.80
C GLU A 290 -7.88 -12.39 17.47
N CYS A 291 -8.06 -11.16 17.98
CA CYS A 291 -7.22 -10.02 17.66
C CYS A 291 -6.39 -9.57 18.88
N TYR A 292 -5.09 -9.34 18.66
CA TYR A 292 -4.15 -8.86 19.67
C TYR A 292 -3.39 -7.62 19.18
N ASN A 293 -3.07 -6.72 20.11
CA ASN A 293 -2.20 -5.56 19.87
C ASN A 293 -0.97 -5.67 20.77
N LEU A 294 -0.05 -6.54 20.39
CA LEU A 294 1.13 -6.90 21.18
C LEU A 294 2.40 -6.86 20.33
N SER A 295 3.57 -6.74 20.97
CA SER A 295 4.82 -7.11 20.30
C SER A 295 4.78 -8.59 19.93
N TYR A 296 5.36 -8.94 18.78
CA TYR A 296 5.40 -10.31 18.28
C TYR A 296 5.96 -11.31 19.31
N GLU A 297 6.85 -10.87 20.20
CA GLU A 297 7.46 -11.69 21.26
C GLU A 297 6.48 -11.98 22.42
N GLN A 298 5.45 -11.17 22.57
CA GLN A 298 4.48 -11.28 23.66
C GLN A 298 3.24 -12.10 23.29
N VAL A 299 3.08 -12.38 21.98
CA VAL A 299 1.97 -13.20 21.51
C VAL A 299 2.16 -14.63 21.99
N GLN A 300 1.17 -15.17 22.71
CA GLN A 300 1.16 -16.57 23.11
C GLN A 300 0.82 -17.44 21.89
N ILE A 301 1.80 -18.18 21.40
CA ILE A 301 1.66 -19.07 20.26
C ILE A 301 1.26 -20.45 20.76
N PRO A 302 0.06 -20.98 20.36
CA PRO A 302 -0.34 -22.33 20.72
C PRO A 302 0.61 -23.38 20.16
N GLU A 303 0.79 -24.47 20.88
CA GLU A 303 1.59 -25.61 20.43
C GLU A 303 1.05 -26.16 19.08
N GLY A 304 1.92 -26.38 18.12
CA GLY A 304 1.57 -26.87 16.78
C GLY A 304 0.93 -25.84 15.85
N ALA A 305 0.75 -24.58 16.28
CA ALA A 305 0.21 -23.53 15.43
C ALA A 305 1.09 -23.28 14.20
N VAL A 306 0.47 -22.91 13.08
CA VAL A 306 1.16 -22.37 11.91
C VAL A 306 1.37 -20.88 12.13
N ILE A 307 2.60 -20.41 12.02
CA ILE A 307 2.94 -19.00 12.23
C ILE A 307 3.27 -18.38 10.87
N TYR A 308 2.55 -17.33 10.51
CA TYR A 308 2.87 -16.51 9.36
C TYR A 308 3.36 -15.14 9.81
N CYS A 309 4.47 -14.68 9.23
CA CYS A 309 5.10 -13.41 9.53
C CYS A 309 5.30 -12.60 8.25
N ASP A 310 4.86 -11.35 8.28
CA ASP A 310 5.12 -10.32 7.26
C ASP A 310 5.71 -9.08 7.94
N PRO A 311 6.93 -9.18 8.50
CA PRO A 311 7.55 -8.09 9.22
C PRO A 311 7.83 -6.88 8.30
N PRO A 312 8.10 -5.68 8.86
CA PRO A 312 8.64 -4.58 8.09
C PRO A 312 9.90 -5.03 7.34
N TYR A 313 9.93 -4.85 6.01
CA TYR A 313 11.00 -5.39 5.19
C TYR A 313 12.33 -4.66 5.41
N ALA A 314 13.39 -5.41 5.47
CA ALA A 314 14.74 -4.86 5.50
C ALA A 314 14.98 -4.02 4.21
N ASN A 315 15.55 -2.84 4.37
CA ASN A 315 15.85 -1.90 3.27
C ASN A 315 14.62 -1.29 2.55
N VAL A 316 13.44 -1.27 3.19
CA VAL A 316 12.27 -0.53 2.71
C VAL A 316 11.96 0.58 3.69
N SER A 317 12.11 1.83 3.24
CA SER A 317 11.79 3.01 4.04
C SER A 317 10.28 3.24 4.16
N GLY A 318 9.88 3.97 5.21
CA GLY A 318 8.49 4.40 5.41
C GLY A 318 7.73 3.67 6.52
N TYR A 319 8.42 2.92 7.36
CA TYR A 319 7.88 2.44 8.64
C TYR A 319 8.19 3.45 9.75
N LYS A 320 7.24 3.71 10.65
CA LYS A 320 7.36 4.70 11.73
C LYS A 320 8.35 4.34 12.83
N SER A 321 8.78 3.09 12.92
CA SER A 321 9.72 2.59 13.94
C SER A 321 10.81 1.76 13.29
N GLU A 322 12.03 1.87 13.80
CA GLU A 322 13.11 0.94 13.47
C GLU A 322 12.72 -0.46 13.96
N PHE A 323 12.62 -1.40 13.02
CA PHE A 323 12.38 -2.81 13.33
C PHE A 323 13.71 -3.54 13.47
N ASP A 324 13.94 -4.19 14.62
CA ASP A 324 15.15 -4.96 14.90
C ASP A 324 15.07 -6.34 14.22
N HIS A 325 15.58 -6.40 12.98
CA HIS A 325 15.58 -7.62 12.17
C HIS A 325 16.46 -8.72 12.78
N GLU A 326 17.58 -8.38 13.40
CA GLU A 326 18.49 -9.38 13.99
C GLU A 326 17.79 -10.07 15.17
N ARG A 327 17.16 -9.30 16.05
CA ARG A 327 16.38 -9.81 17.16
C ARG A 327 15.21 -10.67 16.70
N PHE A 328 14.51 -10.24 15.64
CA PHE A 328 13.43 -11.02 15.04
C PHE A 328 13.94 -12.33 14.46
N TYR A 329 15.06 -12.34 13.75
CA TYR A 329 15.64 -13.56 13.18
C TYR A 329 16.04 -14.56 14.26
N GLU A 330 16.65 -14.09 15.37
CA GLU A 330 17.00 -14.96 16.51
C GLU A 330 15.75 -15.53 17.20
N TRP A 331 14.67 -14.76 17.26
CA TRP A 331 13.40 -15.24 17.78
C TRP A 331 12.76 -16.25 16.80
N ALA A 332 12.73 -15.95 15.52
CA ALA A 332 12.12 -16.79 14.48
C ALA A 332 12.77 -18.16 14.37
N LYS A 333 14.10 -18.24 14.54
CA LYS A 333 14.85 -19.51 14.53
C LYS A 333 14.45 -20.48 15.65
N LYS A 334 13.80 -19.99 16.70
CA LYS A 334 13.33 -20.79 17.84
C LYS A 334 11.91 -21.32 17.66
N GLN A 335 11.19 -20.82 16.65
CA GLN A 335 9.80 -21.20 16.40
C GLN A 335 9.71 -22.45 15.52
N ASP A 336 8.71 -23.29 15.81
CA ASP A 336 8.30 -24.34 14.91
C ASP A 336 7.19 -23.83 13.96
N ASN A 337 7.07 -24.41 12.77
CA ASN A 337 6.05 -24.10 11.77
C ASN A 337 5.90 -22.62 11.39
N ILE A 338 7.03 -21.89 11.37
CA ILE A 338 7.07 -20.47 11.00
C ILE A 338 7.36 -20.28 9.51
N PHE A 339 6.61 -19.35 8.88
CA PHE A 339 6.72 -18.96 7.48
C PHE A 339 6.83 -17.44 7.40
N ILE A 340 7.90 -16.94 6.80
CA ILE A 340 8.25 -15.52 6.82
C ILE A 340 8.24 -14.97 5.38
N SER A 341 7.41 -13.98 5.11
CA SER A 341 7.45 -13.20 3.86
C SER A 341 8.54 -12.16 3.92
N GLU A 342 9.45 -12.17 2.94
CA GLU A 342 10.51 -11.17 2.78
C GLU A 342 11.09 -11.23 1.36
N TYR A 343 11.75 -10.16 0.90
CA TYR A 343 12.46 -10.17 -0.38
C TYR A 343 13.76 -10.95 -0.32
N ALA A 344 14.49 -10.83 0.79
CA ALA A 344 15.73 -11.54 1.03
C ALA A 344 15.97 -11.73 2.54
N MET A 345 16.42 -12.91 2.93
CA MET A 345 16.83 -13.24 4.29
C MET A 345 18.23 -13.88 4.28
N PRO A 346 18.96 -13.87 5.41
CA PRO A 346 20.26 -14.52 5.52
C PRO A 346 20.21 -16.01 5.16
N GLU A 347 20.85 -16.40 4.06
CA GLU A 347 20.81 -17.78 3.54
C GLU A 347 21.50 -18.80 4.47
N SER A 348 22.35 -18.34 5.38
CA SER A 348 22.95 -19.18 6.43
C SER A 348 21.92 -19.74 7.41
N ASP A 349 20.86 -18.97 7.68
CA ASP A 349 19.89 -19.24 8.74
C ASP A 349 18.49 -19.60 8.21
N PHE A 350 18.17 -19.16 6.99
CA PHE A 350 16.86 -19.34 6.40
C PHE A 350 16.92 -19.93 4.99
N GLU A 351 15.89 -20.66 4.61
CA GLU A 351 15.74 -21.16 3.26
C GLU A 351 14.44 -20.72 2.61
N CYS A 352 14.50 -20.35 1.33
CA CYS A 352 13.33 -20.02 0.53
C CYS A 352 12.56 -21.29 0.17
N VAL A 353 11.31 -21.36 0.59
CA VAL A 353 10.43 -22.51 0.31
C VAL A 353 9.38 -22.20 -0.73
N ALA A 354 9.02 -20.94 -0.92
CA ALA A 354 8.11 -20.51 -1.98
C ALA A 354 8.43 -19.09 -2.48
N SER A 355 8.04 -18.82 -3.71
CA SER A 355 8.11 -17.49 -4.31
C SER A 355 6.90 -17.21 -5.20
N THR A 356 6.48 -15.95 -5.27
CA THR A 356 5.43 -15.50 -6.16
C THR A 356 5.72 -14.11 -6.71
N GLN A 357 5.24 -13.82 -7.90
CA GLN A 357 5.40 -12.49 -8.47
C GLN A 357 4.24 -11.59 -8.04
N LYS A 358 4.57 -10.43 -7.47
CA LYS A 358 3.62 -9.36 -7.17
C LYS A 358 3.86 -8.21 -8.15
N THR A 359 2.79 -7.78 -8.82
CA THR A 359 2.84 -6.55 -9.63
C THR A 359 2.60 -5.38 -8.69
N SER A 360 3.60 -4.52 -8.49
CA SER A 360 3.45 -3.29 -7.73
C SER A 360 2.99 -2.17 -8.64
N LEU A 361 1.89 -1.51 -8.29
CA LEU A 361 1.38 -0.30 -8.95
C LEU A 361 1.93 0.92 -8.19
N LEU A 362 3.23 1.17 -8.29
CA LEU A 362 3.86 2.34 -7.64
C LEU A 362 3.80 3.62 -8.48
N SER A 363 3.47 3.51 -9.76
CA SER A 363 3.15 4.66 -10.63
C SER A 363 2.25 4.21 -11.78
N SER A 364 1.52 5.15 -12.38
CA SER A 364 0.67 4.91 -13.55
C SER A 364 1.45 4.43 -14.79
N HIS A 365 2.77 4.51 -14.77
CA HIS A 365 3.64 4.26 -15.93
C HIS A 365 4.67 3.14 -15.76
N SER A 366 4.94 2.62 -14.57
CA SER A 366 5.86 1.51 -14.39
C SER A 366 5.29 0.38 -13.53
N ARG A 367 4.99 -0.76 -14.17
CA ARG A 367 4.67 -2.01 -13.49
C ARG A 367 5.96 -2.72 -13.12
N THR A 368 6.48 -2.49 -11.94
CA THR A 368 7.60 -3.27 -11.43
C THR A 368 7.11 -4.60 -10.88
N LYS A 369 7.60 -5.69 -11.44
CA LYS A 369 7.38 -7.02 -10.87
C LYS A 369 8.36 -7.22 -9.73
N LYS A 370 7.86 -7.37 -8.51
CA LYS A 370 8.65 -7.77 -7.34
C LYS A 370 8.36 -9.23 -7.03
N THR A 371 9.39 -9.98 -6.71
CA THR A 371 9.26 -11.38 -6.29
C THR A 371 9.14 -11.41 -4.77
N GLU A 372 7.98 -11.80 -4.29
CA GLU A 372 7.73 -12.11 -2.89
C GLU A 372 8.21 -13.53 -2.60
N LYS A 373 8.92 -13.73 -1.51
CA LYS A 373 9.44 -15.04 -1.12
C LYS A 373 8.96 -15.42 0.27
N ILE A 374 8.79 -16.71 0.50
CA ILE A 374 8.48 -17.27 1.82
C ILE A 374 9.68 -18.08 2.29
N TYR A 375 10.11 -17.78 3.49
CA TYR A 375 11.27 -18.41 4.13
C TYR A 375 10.86 -19.17 5.37
N ILE A 376 11.65 -20.23 5.67
CA ILE A 376 11.62 -20.94 6.94
C ILE A 376 13.03 -21.00 7.53
N PRO A 377 13.18 -21.13 8.87
CA PRO A 377 14.49 -21.35 9.48
C PRO A 377 15.12 -22.66 9.04
N ARG A 378 16.40 -22.64 8.73
CA ARG A 378 17.19 -23.87 8.52
C ARG A 378 17.32 -24.62 9.84
N ARG A 379 16.84 -25.84 9.90
CA ARG A 379 17.05 -26.71 11.04
C ARG A 379 18.49 -27.25 10.96
N LYS A 380 19.35 -26.89 11.92
CA LYS A 380 20.63 -27.56 12.09
C LYS A 380 20.34 -29.02 12.42
N GLU A 381 20.90 -29.96 11.63
CA GLU A 381 20.85 -31.38 11.96
C GLU A 381 21.42 -31.56 13.37
N ARG A 382 20.58 -31.97 14.33
CA ARG A 382 21.07 -32.37 15.63
C ARG A 382 21.68 -33.77 15.45
N TYR A 383 22.99 -33.85 15.34
CA TYR A 383 23.69 -35.13 15.52
C TYR A 383 23.47 -35.57 16.97
N HIS A 384 22.56 -36.50 17.17
CA HIS A 384 22.54 -37.31 18.38
C HIS A 384 23.50 -38.48 18.16
N ASP A 385 24.54 -38.49 18.99
CA ASP A 385 25.48 -39.58 19.13
C ASP A 385 24.70 -40.86 19.48
N GLY A 386 24.70 -41.85 18.57
CA GLY A 386 24.25 -43.24 18.82
C GLY A 386 22.73 -43.46 18.80
N GLY A 387 22.12 -43.54 17.61
CA GLY A 387 20.72 -44.05 17.50
C GLY A 387 20.11 -43.83 16.15
N ARG A 388 19.66 -44.89 15.55
CA ARG A 388 18.97 -45.05 14.27
C ARG A 388 18.02 -43.87 13.93
N MET A 389 18.23 -43.25 12.80
CA MET A 389 17.36 -42.21 12.21
C MET A 389 15.90 -42.67 12.14
N GLU A 390 15.02 -42.11 12.94
CA GLU A 390 13.62 -41.98 12.59
C GLU A 390 13.44 -40.72 11.76
N ARG A 391 13.35 -40.89 10.45
CA ARG A 391 12.88 -39.83 9.53
C ARG A 391 11.42 -39.57 9.81
N LYS A 392 11.12 -38.59 10.67
CA LYS A 392 9.79 -37.96 10.64
C LYS A 392 9.74 -37.08 9.40
N ASP A 393 8.97 -37.53 8.44
CA ASP A 393 8.52 -36.88 7.21
C ASP A 393 9.25 -35.60 6.76
N SER A 394 10.38 -35.79 6.11
CA SER A 394 11.07 -34.77 5.32
C SER A 394 10.56 -34.74 3.85
N THR A 395 9.25 -34.84 3.65
CA THR A 395 8.63 -34.68 2.32
C THR A 395 8.34 -33.21 1.99
N LEU A 396 8.79 -32.29 2.82
CA LEU A 396 8.63 -30.84 2.60
C LEU A 396 9.89 -30.25 1.98
N LEU A 397 9.84 -30.10 0.65
CA LEU A 397 10.39 -28.97 -0.09
C LEU A 397 11.91 -29.00 -0.39
N GLN A 398 12.30 -29.75 -1.40
CA GLN A 398 13.52 -29.45 -2.14
C GLN A 398 13.25 -28.32 -3.14
N GLY A 399 13.79 -27.11 -2.87
CA GLY A 399 13.79 -25.94 -3.74
C GLY A 399 12.62 -24.96 -3.53
N CYS A 400 12.87 -23.68 -3.83
CA CYS A 400 11.88 -22.61 -3.77
C CYS A 400 10.78 -22.83 -4.82
N ARG A 401 9.53 -23.09 -4.40
CA ARG A 401 8.38 -23.32 -5.28
C ARG A 401 7.84 -21.99 -5.80
N ASN A 402 7.47 -21.93 -7.06
CA ASN A 402 6.70 -20.81 -7.59
C ASN A 402 5.21 -21.05 -7.31
N ILE A 403 4.57 -20.16 -6.54
CA ILE A 403 3.16 -20.23 -6.14
C ILE A 403 2.34 -19.10 -6.76
#